data_429a5554a560723c3de02d4e95f9e4b4
#
_entry.id   429a5554a560723c3de02d4e95f9e4b4
#
_cell.length_a   1.000
_cell.length_b   1.000
_cell.length_c   1.000
_cell.angle_alpha   90.00
_cell.angle_beta   90.00
_cell.angle_gamma   90.00
#
_symmetry.space_group_name_H-M   'P 1'
#
loop_
_entity.id
_entity.type
_entity.pdbx_description
1 polymer ?
#
loop_
_entity_poly.entity_id
_entity_poly.type
_entity_poly.pdbx_seq_one_letter_code
_entity_poly.pdbx_strand_id
1 'polypeptide(L)'
;MNVDSSSLNKYTPDEMMTIAAARLIWPGCVCFVGIGVPSAAANLARLTHAPDIVLIYESGAIGTQPRVLPLSIGDGELAETADAVVPLPEIFSYWLQAGRIDVGFLGAAQIDRFGNLNTTVIGGYGRPKTRLPGAGGAPEIALHAKQIFVVLKQSPRSFVGKLDFCTSAGFFNGHGERARRGIPGAGPQVVITDLGVLKPAAGSQELTLVARYEDVGVDQVRAATGWPLAIADIIDVVAPPTADELRVLRDLHKRTDIAHAGDARRFRKTPRPSLEQARSIA
;
A
#
# COMPACT_ATOMS: atom_id res chain seq x y z
N MET A 1 39.96 1.49 -3.63
CA MET A 1 39.15 0.41 -3.01
C MET A 1 38.09 0.03 -4.03
N ASN A 2 38.26 -1.12 -4.68
CA ASN A 2 37.22 -1.67 -5.57
C ASN A 2 36.07 -2.13 -4.69
N VAL A 3 34.99 -1.37 -4.67
CA VAL A 3 33.72 -1.86 -4.10
C VAL A 3 33.23 -2.94 -5.06
N ASP A 4 33.15 -4.15 -4.55
CA ASP A 4 32.70 -5.31 -5.30
C ASP A 4 31.29 -5.05 -5.84
N SER A 5 31.19 -4.88 -7.16
CA SER A 5 29.94 -4.58 -7.87
C SER A 5 28.87 -5.68 -7.69
N SER A 6 29.26 -6.88 -7.22
CA SER A 6 28.33 -7.99 -6.95
C SER A 6 27.51 -7.78 -5.67
N SER A 7 27.99 -6.96 -4.72
CA SER A 7 27.28 -6.69 -3.47
C SER A 7 26.22 -5.57 -3.61
N LEU A 8 26.32 -4.71 -4.62
CA LEU A 8 25.40 -3.60 -4.89
C LEU A 8 24.06 -4.09 -5.49
N ASN A 9 24.04 -5.26 -6.11
CA ASN A 9 22.85 -5.81 -6.79
C ASN A 9 22.01 -6.76 -5.93
N LYS A 10 22.40 -7.03 -4.69
CA LYS A 10 21.54 -7.80 -3.78
C LYS A 10 20.43 -6.91 -3.25
N TYR A 11 19.19 -7.33 -3.46
CA TYR A 11 17.98 -6.65 -2.97
C TYR A 11 17.17 -7.56 -2.05
N THR A 12 16.38 -6.96 -1.19
CA THR A 12 15.43 -7.66 -0.32
C THR A 12 14.08 -7.84 -1.01
N PRO A 13 13.23 -8.81 -0.61
CA PRO A 13 11.86 -8.92 -1.10
C PRO A 13 11.04 -7.62 -0.91
N ASP A 14 11.28 -6.88 0.18
CA ASP A 14 10.61 -5.60 0.45
C ASP A 14 11.06 -4.50 -0.52
N GLU A 15 12.35 -4.43 -0.87
CA GLU A 15 12.85 -3.52 -1.91
C GLU A 15 12.26 -3.87 -3.28
N MET A 16 12.21 -5.15 -3.62
CA MET A 16 11.62 -5.61 -4.89
C MET A 16 10.14 -5.24 -4.97
N MET A 17 9.36 -5.51 -3.93
CA MET A 17 7.94 -5.17 -3.85
C MET A 17 7.71 -3.66 -3.97
N THR A 18 8.51 -2.86 -3.29
CA THR A 18 8.43 -1.40 -3.35
C THR A 18 8.74 -0.86 -4.75
N ILE A 19 9.79 -1.38 -5.38
CA ILE A 19 10.19 -0.98 -6.73
C ILE A 19 9.17 -1.44 -7.77
N ALA A 20 8.66 -2.67 -7.65
CA ALA A 20 7.60 -3.16 -8.52
C ALA A 20 6.34 -2.27 -8.44
N ALA A 21 5.97 -1.81 -7.24
CA ALA A 21 4.85 -0.88 -7.07
C ALA A 21 5.16 0.50 -7.67
N ALA A 22 6.37 1.02 -7.51
CA ALA A 22 6.79 2.31 -8.07
C ALA A 22 6.73 2.32 -9.59
N ARG A 23 7.18 1.25 -10.24
CA ARG A 23 7.19 1.11 -11.72
C ARG A 23 5.80 1.13 -12.36
N LEU A 24 4.73 0.91 -11.59
CA LEU A 24 3.35 0.95 -12.06
C LEU A 24 2.75 2.36 -12.05
N ILE A 25 3.43 3.32 -11.46
CA ILE A 25 3.01 4.72 -11.40
C ILE A 25 3.54 5.44 -12.64
N TRP A 26 2.69 6.22 -13.28
CA TRP A 26 3.01 6.95 -14.50
C TRP A 26 3.13 8.47 -14.24
N PRO A 27 3.83 9.22 -15.12
CA PRO A 27 3.91 10.68 -15.04
C PRO A 27 2.53 11.35 -15.01
N GLY A 28 2.37 12.37 -14.16
CA GLY A 28 1.11 13.10 -13.98
C GLY A 28 0.01 12.34 -13.20
N CYS A 29 0.30 11.14 -12.70
CA CYS A 29 -0.64 10.35 -11.92
C CYS A 29 -1.02 11.05 -10.62
N VAL A 30 -2.32 11.14 -10.30
CA VAL A 30 -2.82 11.61 -9.01
C VAL A 30 -2.99 10.42 -8.09
N CYS A 31 -2.11 10.31 -7.09
CA CYS A 31 -2.05 9.18 -6.17
C CYS A 31 -2.54 9.53 -4.77
N PHE A 32 -3.51 8.77 -4.28
CA PHE A 32 -3.87 8.78 -2.86
C PHE A 32 -2.99 7.76 -2.13
N VAL A 33 -2.14 8.25 -1.22
CA VAL A 33 -1.02 7.48 -0.67
C VAL A 33 -1.19 7.24 0.83
N GLY A 34 -0.97 6.00 1.25
CA GLY A 34 -0.83 5.63 2.66
C GLY A 34 0.64 5.69 3.14
N ILE A 35 0.87 5.26 4.37
CA ILE A 35 2.20 5.19 4.99
C ILE A 35 2.87 3.84 4.68
N GLY A 36 4.18 3.75 4.85
CA GLY A 36 4.97 2.53 4.62
C GLY A 36 5.30 2.30 3.15
N VAL A 37 5.12 1.06 2.68
CA VAL A 37 5.47 0.68 1.29
C VAL A 37 4.79 1.56 0.24
N PRO A 38 3.49 1.91 0.34
CA PRO A 38 2.87 2.84 -0.60
C PRO A 38 3.58 4.18 -0.70
N SER A 39 3.94 4.78 0.45
CA SER A 39 4.67 6.05 0.48
C SER A 39 6.07 5.92 -0.12
N ALA A 40 6.79 4.84 0.20
CA ALA A 40 8.11 4.57 -0.36
C ALA A 40 8.05 4.39 -1.90
N ALA A 41 7.09 3.62 -2.40
CA ALA A 41 6.90 3.39 -3.83
C ALA A 41 6.55 4.69 -4.59
N ALA A 42 5.60 5.47 -4.08
CA ALA A 42 5.18 6.71 -4.71
C ALA A 42 6.31 7.77 -4.70
N ASN A 43 7.06 7.87 -3.61
CA ASN A 43 8.21 8.77 -3.56
C ASN A 43 9.38 8.28 -4.42
N LEU A 44 9.61 6.97 -4.54
CA LEU A 44 10.59 6.43 -5.48
C LEU A 44 10.21 6.79 -6.92
N ALA A 45 8.94 6.61 -7.32
CA ALA A 45 8.47 7.00 -8.64
C ALA A 45 8.70 8.50 -8.91
N ARG A 46 8.35 9.36 -7.94
CA ARG A 46 8.57 10.81 -8.01
C ARG A 46 10.05 11.18 -8.18
N LEU A 47 10.94 10.49 -7.48
CA LEU A 47 12.39 10.75 -7.50
C LEU A 47 13.09 10.14 -8.71
N THR A 48 12.38 9.35 -9.54
CA THR A 48 12.96 8.68 -10.71
C THR A 48 12.24 9.03 -12.00
N HIS A 49 11.18 8.32 -12.34
CA HIS A 49 10.55 8.36 -13.68
C HIS A 49 9.24 9.15 -13.75
N ALA A 50 8.66 9.56 -12.62
CA ALA A 50 7.38 10.29 -12.58
C ALA A 50 7.47 11.53 -11.66
N PRO A 51 8.32 12.52 -11.98
CA PRO A 51 8.57 13.68 -11.11
C PRO A 51 7.37 14.60 -10.94
N ASP A 52 6.40 14.55 -11.83
CA ASP A 52 5.16 15.33 -11.88
C ASP A 52 3.95 14.62 -11.25
N ILE A 53 4.17 13.51 -10.56
CA ILE A 53 3.12 12.83 -9.79
C ILE A 53 2.55 13.74 -8.70
N VAL A 54 1.24 13.74 -8.53
CA VAL A 54 0.55 14.47 -7.46
C VAL A 54 0.26 13.53 -6.31
N LEU A 55 1.00 13.65 -5.22
CA LEU A 55 0.79 12.87 -4.00
C LEU A 55 -0.25 13.55 -3.12
N ILE A 56 -1.29 12.80 -2.74
CA ILE A 56 -2.35 13.25 -1.84
C ILE A 56 -2.40 12.32 -0.62
N TYR A 57 -2.45 12.92 0.55
CA TYR A 57 -2.59 12.19 1.82
C TYR A 57 -3.92 12.54 2.50
N GLU A 58 -4.48 11.57 3.22
CA GLU A 58 -5.77 11.69 3.91
C GLU A 58 -5.84 12.91 4.85
N SER A 59 -4.70 13.32 5.42
CA SER A 59 -4.60 14.48 6.31
C SER A 59 -4.92 15.83 5.67
N GLY A 60 -5.01 15.91 4.34
CA GLY A 60 -5.29 17.14 3.62
C GLY A 60 -4.12 17.66 2.77
N ALA A 61 -2.96 17.04 2.83
CA ALA A 61 -1.79 17.46 2.05
C ALA A 61 -1.95 17.06 0.59
N ILE A 62 -1.85 18.01 -0.32
CA ILE A 62 -1.99 17.87 -1.78
C ILE A 62 -0.69 18.32 -2.44
N GLY A 63 -0.19 17.53 -3.40
CA GLY A 63 1.03 17.84 -4.14
C GLY A 63 2.29 17.82 -3.25
N THR A 64 2.26 17.05 -2.17
CA THR A 64 3.38 16.98 -1.23
C THR A 64 4.60 16.31 -1.85
N GLN A 65 5.78 16.84 -1.54
CA GLN A 65 7.08 16.37 -2.03
C GLN A 65 8.03 16.06 -0.86
N PRO A 66 7.70 15.08 -0.01
CA PRO A 66 8.47 14.84 1.21
C PRO A 66 9.91 14.46 0.89
N ARG A 67 10.84 15.01 1.67
CA ARG A 67 12.28 14.74 1.57
C ARG A 67 12.65 13.45 2.30
N VAL A 68 11.83 13.06 3.27
CA VAL A 68 11.91 11.83 4.06
C VAL A 68 10.54 11.15 4.09
N LEU A 69 10.48 9.85 4.33
CA LEU A 69 9.20 9.16 4.43
C LEU A 69 8.47 9.58 5.71
N PRO A 70 7.18 9.90 5.62
CA PRO A 70 6.39 10.30 6.79
C PRO A 70 6.18 9.11 7.74
N LEU A 71 6.23 9.36 9.05
CA LEU A 71 5.91 8.36 10.08
C LEU A 71 4.41 8.13 10.23
N SER A 72 3.61 9.13 9.91
CA SER A 72 2.15 9.07 9.97
C SER A 72 1.54 10.00 8.92
N ILE A 73 0.22 9.87 8.69
CA ILE A 73 -0.52 10.80 7.81
C ILE A 73 -0.57 12.23 8.36
N GLY A 74 -0.29 12.42 9.66
CA GLY A 74 -0.21 13.73 10.31
C GLY A 74 1.22 14.25 10.48
N ASP A 75 2.19 13.69 9.77
CA ASP A 75 3.58 14.14 9.82
C ASP A 75 3.70 15.56 9.24
N GLY A 76 4.42 16.44 9.94
CA GLY A 76 4.64 17.84 9.53
C GLY A 76 5.32 17.97 8.17
N GLU A 77 6.23 17.05 7.82
CA GLU A 77 6.89 17.00 6.51
C GLU A 77 5.89 17.00 5.34
N LEU A 78 4.73 16.36 5.51
CA LEU A 78 3.68 16.34 4.48
C LEU A 78 3.07 17.72 4.25
N ALA A 79 2.79 18.47 5.31
CA ALA A 79 2.24 19.81 5.21
C ALA A 79 3.27 20.84 4.74
N GLU A 80 4.52 20.73 5.23
CA GLU A 80 5.62 21.65 4.88
C GLU A 80 6.02 21.58 3.42
N THR A 81 5.81 20.41 2.78
CA THR A 81 6.19 20.15 1.38
C THR A 81 5.02 20.14 0.41
N ALA A 82 3.80 20.41 0.89
CA ALA A 82 2.58 20.40 0.08
C ALA A 82 2.42 21.68 -0.74
N ASP A 83 1.86 21.57 -1.94
CA ASP A 83 1.37 22.70 -2.72
C ASP A 83 0.15 23.35 -2.07
N ALA A 84 -0.70 22.54 -1.41
CA ALA A 84 -1.85 23.00 -0.65
C ALA A 84 -2.16 22.05 0.52
N VAL A 85 -2.72 22.63 1.60
CA VAL A 85 -3.27 21.85 2.70
C VAL A 85 -4.73 22.26 2.88
N VAL A 86 -5.62 21.28 2.79
CA VAL A 86 -7.07 21.46 2.88
C VAL A 86 -7.67 20.62 4.01
N PRO A 87 -8.87 20.94 4.51
CA PRO A 87 -9.55 20.10 5.48
C PRO A 87 -9.79 18.68 4.94
N LEU A 88 -9.68 17.67 5.81
CA LEU A 88 -9.91 16.27 5.47
C LEU A 88 -11.20 16.02 4.67
N PRO A 89 -12.37 16.62 4.99
CA PRO A 89 -13.58 16.41 4.19
C PRO A 89 -13.44 16.82 2.72
N GLU A 90 -12.61 17.82 2.40
CA GLU A 90 -12.38 18.24 1.02
C GLU A 90 -11.62 17.19 0.21
N ILE A 91 -10.66 16.50 0.84
CA ILE A 91 -9.94 15.40 0.19
C ILE A 91 -10.92 14.30 -0.24
N PHE A 92 -11.86 13.93 0.62
CA PHE A 92 -12.83 12.88 0.30
C PHE A 92 -13.89 13.34 -0.69
N SER A 93 -14.47 14.53 -0.49
CA SER A 93 -15.58 15.02 -1.30
C SER A 93 -15.14 15.54 -2.67
N TYR A 94 -14.10 16.39 -2.71
CA TYR A 94 -13.73 17.10 -3.94
C TYR A 94 -12.62 16.42 -4.75
N TRP A 95 -11.84 15.56 -4.11
CA TRP A 95 -10.79 14.81 -4.83
C TRP A 95 -11.22 13.37 -5.08
N LEU A 96 -11.54 12.63 -4.04
CA LEU A 96 -11.79 11.19 -4.13
C LEU A 96 -13.17 10.91 -4.76
N GLN A 97 -14.27 11.36 -4.14
CA GLN A 97 -15.63 11.12 -4.63
C GLN A 97 -15.91 11.82 -5.97
N ALA A 98 -15.24 12.93 -6.24
CA ALA A 98 -15.28 13.60 -7.55
C ALA A 98 -14.47 12.90 -8.64
N GLY A 99 -13.87 11.73 -8.37
CA GLY A 99 -13.16 10.92 -9.37
C GLY A 99 -11.84 11.52 -9.86
N ARG A 100 -11.17 12.36 -9.07
CA ARG A 100 -9.91 13.01 -9.44
C ARG A 100 -8.66 12.21 -9.03
N ILE A 101 -8.83 11.12 -8.28
CA ILE A 101 -7.75 10.22 -7.86
C ILE A 101 -7.61 9.10 -8.88
N ASP A 102 -6.43 9.01 -9.52
CA ASP A 102 -6.15 7.97 -10.51
C ASP A 102 -5.84 6.64 -9.83
N VAL A 103 -4.99 6.66 -8.79
CA VAL A 103 -4.58 5.47 -8.04
C VAL A 103 -4.77 5.69 -6.55
N GLY A 104 -5.50 4.79 -5.89
CA GLY A 104 -5.52 4.65 -4.44
C GLY A 104 -4.65 3.47 -4.02
N PHE A 105 -3.67 3.71 -3.14
CA PHE A 105 -2.88 2.64 -2.54
C PHE A 105 -3.53 2.14 -1.26
N LEU A 106 -3.70 0.82 -1.15
CA LEU A 106 -4.20 0.17 0.06
C LEU A 106 -3.29 -0.98 0.49
N GLY A 107 -3.17 -1.14 1.79
CA GLY A 107 -2.63 -2.33 2.43
C GLY A 107 -3.73 -3.05 3.20
N ALA A 108 -3.49 -4.30 3.60
CA ALA A 108 -4.43 -5.06 4.40
C ALA A 108 -3.74 -6.12 5.26
N ALA A 109 -4.42 -6.56 6.32
CA ALA A 109 -4.02 -7.74 7.08
C ALA A 109 -4.50 -9.03 6.39
N GLN A 110 -5.67 -8.97 5.69
CA GLN A 110 -6.17 -10.07 4.89
C GLN A 110 -6.74 -9.56 3.57
N ILE A 111 -6.56 -10.36 2.52
CA ILE A 111 -7.17 -10.20 1.20
C ILE A 111 -7.78 -11.53 0.78
N ASP A 112 -8.93 -11.51 0.10
CA ASP A 112 -9.53 -12.68 -0.51
C ASP A 112 -9.30 -12.72 -2.03
N ARG A 113 -9.79 -13.78 -2.68
CA ARG A 113 -9.63 -14.01 -4.12
C ARG A 113 -10.21 -12.91 -5.02
N PHE A 114 -11.11 -12.09 -4.50
CA PHE A 114 -11.75 -10.98 -5.23
C PHE A 114 -11.21 -9.61 -4.82
N GLY A 115 -10.09 -9.59 -4.10
CA GLY A 115 -9.45 -8.35 -3.68
C GLY A 115 -10.22 -7.54 -2.64
N ASN A 116 -11.19 -8.18 -1.93
CA ASN A 116 -11.77 -7.57 -0.75
C ASN A 116 -10.74 -7.57 0.38
N LEU A 117 -10.73 -6.51 1.21
CA LEU A 117 -9.67 -6.27 2.19
C LEU A 117 -10.21 -6.23 3.61
N ASN A 118 -9.42 -6.74 4.54
CA ASN A 118 -9.67 -6.62 5.98
C ASN A 118 -8.52 -5.88 6.68
N THR A 119 -8.87 -4.76 7.30
CA THR A 119 -7.98 -3.97 8.17
C THR A 119 -8.60 -3.75 9.56
N THR A 120 -9.71 -4.44 9.88
CA THR A 120 -10.51 -4.16 11.07
C THR A 120 -10.29 -5.16 12.19
N VAL A 121 -10.34 -6.48 11.92
CA VAL A 121 -10.32 -7.50 12.97
C VAL A 121 -9.88 -8.85 12.44
N ILE A 122 -9.14 -9.60 13.24
CA ILE A 122 -8.90 -11.03 13.05
C ILE A 122 -9.75 -11.80 14.04
N GLY A 123 -10.50 -12.80 13.54
CA GLY A 123 -11.52 -13.53 14.29
C GLY A 123 -12.88 -12.83 14.29
N GLY A 124 -13.82 -13.29 15.10
CA GLY A 124 -15.17 -12.74 15.15
C GLY A 124 -15.22 -11.29 15.66
N TYR A 125 -16.02 -10.44 15.01
CA TYR A 125 -16.10 -9.01 15.32
C TYR A 125 -16.46 -8.72 16.79
N GLY A 126 -17.42 -9.45 17.34
CA GLY A 126 -17.87 -9.26 18.72
C GLY A 126 -16.85 -9.78 19.76
N ARG A 127 -16.01 -10.78 19.40
CA ARG A 127 -14.99 -11.37 20.26
C ARG A 127 -13.70 -11.60 19.47
N PRO A 128 -12.95 -10.54 19.18
CA PRO A 128 -11.82 -10.61 18.29
C PRO A 128 -10.62 -11.31 18.92
N LYS A 129 -9.88 -12.06 18.09
CA LYS A 129 -8.54 -12.54 18.43
C LYS A 129 -7.54 -11.37 18.42
N THR A 130 -7.68 -10.46 17.45
CA THR A 130 -6.85 -9.26 17.33
C THR A 130 -7.68 -8.13 16.74
N ARG A 131 -7.63 -6.94 17.38
CA ARG A 131 -8.09 -5.70 16.75
C ARG A 131 -6.96 -5.15 15.90
N LEU A 132 -7.31 -4.78 14.67
CA LEU A 132 -6.43 -4.10 13.71
C LEU A 132 -6.69 -2.58 13.77
N PRO A 133 -5.92 -1.75 13.02
CA PRO A 133 -6.09 -0.30 13.06
C PRO A 133 -7.49 0.21 12.73
N GLY A 134 -8.27 -0.54 11.96
CA GLY A 134 -9.62 -0.17 11.55
C GLY A 134 -9.71 0.25 10.10
N ALA A 135 -10.79 0.95 9.76
CA ALA A 135 -11.12 1.31 8.39
C ALA A 135 -10.35 2.54 7.89
N GLY A 136 -10.25 3.60 8.71
CA GLY A 136 -9.80 4.90 8.21
C GLY A 136 -10.59 5.29 6.96
N GLY A 137 -9.91 5.88 5.99
CA GLY A 137 -10.47 6.19 4.67
C GLY A 137 -10.46 5.04 3.66
N ALA A 138 -9.93 3.86 4.01
CA ALA A 138 -9.74 2.78 3.05
C ALA A 138 -11.02 2.33 2.33
N PRO A 139 -12.21 2.24 2.96
CA PRO A 139 -13.45 1.91 2.24
C PRO A 139 -13.80 2.93 1.15
N GLU A 140 -13.70 4.21 1.46
CA GLU A 140 -13.98 5.29 0.49
C GLU A 140 -12.96 5.28 -0.66
N ILE A 141 -11.67 5.10 -0.35
CA ILE A 141 -10.61 4.98 -1.36
C ILE A 141 -10.90 3.78 -2.27
N ALA A 142 -11.26 2.62 -1.69
CA ALA A 142 -11.58 1.41 -2.45
C ALA A 142 -12.77 1.58 -3.41
N LEU A 143 -13.73 2.43 -3.06
CA LEU A 143 -14.94 2.66 -3.85
C LEU A 143 -14.73 3.70 -4.95
N HIS A 144 -13.99 4.78 -4.69
CA HIS A 144 -14.02 5.99 -5.51
C HIS A 144 -12.74 6.29 -6.29
N ALA A 145 -11.56 5.81 -5.88
CA ALA A 145 -10.37 5.96 -6.71
C ALA A 145 -10.58 5.22 -8.05
N LYS A 146 -10.10 5.80 -9.15
CA LYS A 146 -10.27 5.19 -10.48
C LYS A 146 -9.76 3.76 -10.52
N GLN A 147 -8.63 3.49 -9.87
CA GLN A 147 -8.11 2.14 -9.66
C GLN A 147 -7.40 2.01 -8.31
N ILE A 148 -7.35 0.79 -7.80
CA ILE A 148 -6.69 0.48 -6.53
C ILE A 148 -5.47 -0.40 -6.81
N PHE A 149 -4.34 0.00 -6.22
CA PHE A 149 -3.15 -0.83 -6.08
C PHE A 149 -3.06 -1.33 -4.65
N VAL A 150 -3.07 -2.65 -4.47
CA VAL A 150 -2.95 -3.27 -3.16
C VAL A 150 -1.53 -3.76 -2.97
N VAL A 151 -0.89 -3.40 -1.85
CA VAL A 151 0.48 -3.82 -1.54
C VAL A 151 0.50 -4.51 -0.19
N LEU A 152 0.87 -5.79 -0.16
CA LEU A 152 0.98 -6.57 1.07
C LEU A 152 1.86 -7.81 0.90
N LYS A 153 2.44 -8.30 2.00
CA LYS A 153 3.19 -9.58 2.00
C LYS A 153 2.24 -10.76 1.84
N GLN A 154 2.63 -11.70 0.97
CA GLN A 154 1.83 -12.88 0.67
C GLN A 154 2.14 -14.02 1.63
N SER A 155 1.11 -14.51 2.30
CA SER A 155 1.19 -15.65 3.21
C SER A 155 -0.20 -16.24 3.41
N PRO A 156 -0.33 -17.48 3.92
CA PRO A 156 -1.63 -18.08 4.25
C PRO A 156 -2.43 -17.32 5.31
N ARG A 157 -1.79 -16.38 6.04
CA ARG A 157 -2.47 -15.52 7.03
C ARG A 157 -3.05 -14.26 6.40
N SER A 158 -2.43 -13.77 5.34
CA SER A 158 -2.85 -12.55 4.62
C SER A 158 -3.70 -12.86 3.39
N PHE A 159 -3.41 -13.94 2.66
CA PHE A 159 -4.18 -14.41 1.50
C PHE A 159 -5.13 -15.52 1.95
N VAL A 160 -6.36 -15.15 2.32
CA VAL A 160 -7.30 -16.08 2.96
C VAL A 160 -8.45 -16.44 2.03
N GLY A 161 -8.93 -17.69 2.11
CA GLY A 161 -10.09 -18.13 1.33
C GLY A 161 -11.39 -17.41 1.72
N LYS A 162 -11.46 -16.91 2.97
CA LYS A 162 -12.57 -16.12 3.50
C LYS A 162 -12.03 -15.10 4.50
N LEU A 163 -12.42 -13.84 4.32
CA LEU A 163 -12.09 -12.76 5.26
C LEU A 163 -12.80 -12.96 6.60
N ASP A 164 -12.13 -12.61 7.70
CA ASP A 164 -12.78 -12.51 9.02
C ASP A 164 -13.73 -11.30 9.09
N PHE A 165 -13.42 -10.24 8.36
CA PHE A 165 -14.23 -9.03 8.22
C PHE A 165 -13.91 -8.34 6.89
N CYS A 166 -14.89 -7.84 6.17
CA CYS A 166 -14.67 -7.03 4.98
C CYS A 166 -14.68 -5.54 5.37
N THR A 167 -13.51 -4.93 5.38
CA THR A 167 -13.36 -3.49 5.64
C THR A 167 -13.54 -2.69 4.36
N SER A 168 -12.89 -3.09 3.28
CA SER A 168 -12.91 -2.39 1.99
C SER A 168 -13.26 -3.38 0.88
N ALA A 169 -14.29 -3.03 0.09
CA ALA A 169 -14.76 -3.90 -0.98
C ALA A 169 -13.83 -3.83 -2.20
N GLY A 170 -13.41 -4.99 -2.67
CA GLY A 170 -12.83 -5.20 -3.99
C GLY A 170 -13.90 -5.45 -5.04
N PHE A 171 -13.92 -6.66 -5.58
CA PHE A 171 -14.93 -7.09 -6.57
C PHE A 171 -16.13 -7.81 -5.96
N PHE A 172 -16.29 -7.79 -4.62
CA PHE A 172 -17.34 -8.51 -3.88
C PHE A 172 -17.25 -10.02 -4.12
N ASN A 173 -18.18 -10.59 -4.90
CA ASN A 173 -18.15 -11.99 -5.30
C ASN A 173 -17.71 -12.17 -6.76
N GLY A 174 -17.15 -11.14 -7.36
CA GLY A 174 -16.69 -11.16 -8.76
C GLY A 174 -17.82 -11.02 -9.79
N HIS A 175 -17.56 -11.48 -11.01
CA HIS A 175 -18.53 -11.58 -12.10
C HIS A 175 -19.30 -10.27 -12.38
N GLY A 176 -18.64 -9.11 -12.28
CA GLY A 176 -19.23 -7.79 -12.52
C GLY A 176 -20.13 -7.27 -11.40
N GLU A 177 -20.11 -7.86 -10.20
CA GLU A 177 -20.95 -7.41 -9.08
C GLU A 177 -20.67 -5.96 -8.71
N ARG A 178 -19.39 -5.52 -8.73
CA ARG A 178 -19.01 -4.13 -8.48
C ARG A 178 -19.75 -3.15 -9.42
N ALA A 179 -19.76 -3.43 -10.72
CA ALA A 179 -20.46 -2.61 -11.71
C ALA A 179 -21.99 -2.63 -11.50
N ARG A 180 -22.58 -3.81 -11.21
CA ARG A 180 -24.01 -3.91 -10.90
C ARG A 180 -24.44 -3.13 -9.66
N ARG A 181 -23.52 -2.91 -8.72
CA ARG A 181 -23.75 -2.07 -7.53
C ARG A 181 -23.58 -0.58 -7.81
N GLY A 182 -23.21 -0.18 -9.03
CA GLY A 182 -22.97 1.22 -9.39
C GLY A 182 -21.74 1.85 -8.73
N ILE A 183 -20.73 1.04 -8.35
CA ILE A 183 -19.52 1.56 -7.73
C ILE A 183 -18.65 2.22 -8.78
N PRO A 184 -18.25 3.51 -8.61
CA PRO A 184 -17.61 4.30 -9.67
C PRO A 184 -16.17 3.87 -9.98
N GLY A 185 -15.38 3.51 -8.98
CA GLY A 185 -13.99 3.10 -9.18
C GLY A 185 -13.87 1.68 -9.74
N ALA A 186 -12.81 1.39 -10.49
CA ALA A 186 -12.60 0.09 -11.12
C ALA A 186 -12.21 -1.04 -10.12
N GLY A 187 -11.89 -0.69 -8.87
CA GLY A 187 -11.47 -1.65 -7.84
C GLY A 187 -10.00 -2.04 -7.93
N PRO A 188 -9.59 -3.15 -7.28
CA PRO A 188 -8.20 -3.61 -7.26
C PRO A 188 -7.74 -4.06 -8.64
N GLN A 189 -6.94 -3.24 -9.32
CA GLN A 189 -6.40 -3.56 -10.64
C GLN A 189 -5.07 -4.32 -10.55
N VAL A 190 -4.35 -4.12 -9.45
CA VAL A 190 -3.07 -4.79 -9.21
C VAL A 190 -2.92 -5.10 -7.72
N VAL A 191 -2.47 -6.29 -7.41
CA VAL A 191 -2.02 -6.71 -6.08
C VAL A 191 -0.53 -7.04 -6.18
N ILE A 192 0.29 -6.24 -5.53
CA ILE A 192 1.75 -6.37 -5.52
C ILE A 192 2.15 -7.02 -4.19
N THR A 193 2.90 -8.10 -4.28
CA THR A 193 3.37 -8.86 -3.12
C THR A 193 4.89 -8.99 -3.11
N ASP A 194 5.42 -9.58 -2.07
CA ASP A 194 6.83 -9.98 -1.98
C ASP A 194 7.16 -11.25 -2.81
N LEU A 195 6.16 -11.87 -3.45
CA LEU A 195 6.33 -13.05 -4.30
C LEU A 195 6.04 -12.77 -5.78
N GLY A 196 5.25 -11.76 -6.10
CA GLY A 196 4.86 -11.45 -7.47
C GLY A 196 3.69 -10.49 -7.56
N VAL A 197 3.06 -10.48 -8.73
CA VAL A 197 1.97 -9.55 -9.07
C VAL A 197 0.74 -10.35 -9.51
N LEU A 198 -0.40 -10.01 -8.90
CA LEU A 198 -1.68 -10.56 -9.28
C LEU A 198 -2.56 -9.46 -9.90
N LYS A 199 -3.40 -9.84 -10.86
CA LYS A 199 -4.42 -8.97 -11.47
C LYS A 199 -5.77 -9.69 -11.52
N PRO A 200 -6.88 -8.96 -11.53
CA PRO A 200 -8.19 -9.57 -11.72
C PRO A 200 -8.31 -10.18 -13.13
N ALA A 201 -8.76 -11.42 -13.23
CA ALA A 201 -9.05 -12.06 -14.51
C ALA A 201 -10.27 -11.40 -15.18
N ALA A 202 -10.24 -11.29 -16.50
CA ALA A 202 -11.38 -10.83 -17.26
C ALA A 202 -12.61 -11.73 -17.00
N GLY A 203 -13.77 -11.12 -16.77
CA GLY A 203 -15.04 -11.83 -16.53
C GLY A 203 -15.24 -12.27 -15.09
N SER A 204 -14.40 -13.15 -14.52
CA SER A 204 -14.53 -13.61 -13.13
C SER A 204 -14.13 -12.56 -12.10
N GLN A 205 -13.16 -11.72 -12.43
CA GLN A 205 -12.50 -10.76 -11.52
C GLN A 205 -11.77 -11.45 -10.34
N GLU A 206 -11.48 -12.74 -10.46
CA GLU A 206 -10.66 -13.46 -9.52
C GLU A 206 -9.18 -13.08 -9.70
N LEU A 207 -8.49 -12.85 -8.59
CA LEU A 207 -7.07 -12.52 -8.60
C LEU A 207 -6.27 -13.70 -9.17
N THR A 208 -5.52 -13.42 -10.25
CA THR A 208 -4.73 -14.38 -11.01
C THR A 208 -3.28 -13.95 -10.97
N LEU A 209 -2.35 -14.87 -10.74
CA LEU A 209 -0.92 -14.60 -10.83
C LEU A 209 -0.55 -14.32 -12.29
N VAL A 210 -0.06 -13.11 -12.57
CA VAL A 210 0.34 -12.67 -13.91
C VAL A 210 1.83 -12.43 -14.03
N ALA A 211 2.54 -12.18 -12.91
CA ALA A 211 3.99 -12.06 -12.92
C ALA A 211 4.56 -12.52 -11.57
N ARG A 212 5.80 -13.03 -11.60
CA ARG A 212 6.56 -13.43 -10.42
C ARG A 212 7.94 -12.79 -10.42
N TYR A 213 8.61 -12.81 -9.29
CA TYR A 213 10.01 -12.41 -9.22
C TYR A 213 10.91 -13.57 -9.64
N GLU A 214 12.14 -13.27 -10.05
CA GLU A 214 13.05 -14.21 -10.68
C GLU A 214 13.29 -15.48 -9.84
N ASP A 215 13.52 -15.30 -8.53
CA ASP A 215 13.82 -16.40 -7.59
C ASP A 215 12.56 -17.04 -6.96
N VAL A 216 11.36 -16.68 -7.42
CA VAL A 216 10.09 -17.16 -6.85
C VAL A 216 9.44 -18.20 -7.76
N GLY A 217 9.24 -19.42 -7.24
CA GLY A 217 8.51 -20.48 -7.93
C GLY A 217 6.98 -20.32 -7.83
N VAL A 218 6.24 -20.73 -8.86
CA VAL A 218 4.76 -20.71 -8.85
C VAL A 218 4.18 -21.51 -7.68
N ASP A 219 4.78 -22.65 -7.34
CA ASP A 219 4.32 -23.48 -6.22
C ASP A 219 4.51 -22.78 -4.87
N GLN A 220 5.55 -21.94 -4.74
CA GLN A 220 5.74 -21.10 -3.56
C GLN A 220 4.60 -20.07 -3.44
N VAL A 221 4.19 -19.44 -4.54
CA VAL A 221 3.06 -18.49 -4.56
C VAL A 221 1.75 -19.19 -4.21
N ARG A 222 1.52 -20.39 -4.77
CA ARG A 222 0.35 -21.22 -4.43
C ARG A 222 0.32 -21.60 -2.95
N ALA A 223 1.44 -22.05 -2.39
CA ALA A 223 1.54 -22.42 -0.97
C ALA A 223 1.32 -21.23 -0.03
N ALA A 224 1.59 -20.01 -0.49
CA ALA A 224 1.35 -18.77 0.26
C ALA A 224 -0.10 -18.23 0.11
N THR A 225 -0.99 -18.93 -0.60
CA THR A 225 -2.35 -18.50 -0.93
C THR A 225 -3.39 -19.44 -0.33
N GLY A 226 -4.35 -18.91 0.41
CA GLY A 226 -5.40 -19.68 1.11
C GLY A 226 -6.59 -20.12 0.24
N TRP A 227 -6.48 -20.02 -1.09
CA TRP A 227 -7.44 -20.54 -2.06
C TRP A 227 -6.73 -21.14 -3.27
N PRO A 228 -7.38 -21.95 -4.13
CA PRO A 228 -6.81 -22.42 -5.38
C PRO A 228 -6.51 -21.23 -6.29
N LEU A 229 -5.24 -20.80 -6.31
CA LEU A 229 -4.81 -19.60 -7.04
C LEU A 229 -4.84 -19.85 -8.54
N ALA A 230 -5.56 -19.03 -9.27
CA ALA A 230 -5.54 -18.97 -10.72
C ALA A 230 -4.17 -18.45 -11.21
N ILE A 231 -3.67 -19.04 -12.27
CA ILE A 231 -2.39 -18.72 -12.89
C ILE A 231 -2.66 -18.36 -14.35
N ALA A 232 -2.09 -17.25 -14.82
CA ALA A 232 -2.18 -16.86 -16.22
C ALA A 232 -1.46 -17.87 -17.13
N ASP A 233 -1.92 -18.02 -18.36
CA ASP A 233 -1.30 -18.92 -19.36
C ASP A 233 0.16 -18.53 -19.62
N ILE A 234 0.45 -17.23 -19.59
CA ILE A 234 1.80 -16.67 -19.67
C ILE A 234 2.06 -15.90 -18.39
N ILE A 235 3.12 -16.27 -17.68
CA ILE A 235 3.57 -15.60 -16.46
C ILE A 235 4.82 -14.81 -16.78
N ASP A 236 4.76 -13.50 -16.61
CA ASP A 236 5.92 -12.62 -16.76
C ASP A 236 6.90 -12.80 -15.59
N VAL A 237 8.17 -12.52 -15.84
CA VAL A 237 9.18 -12.34 -14.81
C VAL A 237 9.45 -10.85 -14.66
N VAL A 238 9.14 -10.32 -13.49
CA VAL A 238 9.41 -8.90 -13.19
C VAL A 238 10.91 -8.69 -13.17
N ALA A 239 11.40 -7.75 -13.97
CA ALA A 239 12.82 -7.41 -14.01
C ALA A 239 13.35 -7.02 -12.62
N PRO A 240 14.54 -7.50 -12.23
CA PRO A 240 15.15 -7.12 -10.95
C PRO A 240 15.32 -5.60 -10.84
N PRO A 241 15.50 -5.09 -9.62
CA PRO A 241 15.79 -3.67 -9.40
C PRO A 241 17.06 -3.23 -10.14
N THR A 242 17.02 -2.04 -10.73
CA THR A 242 18.23 -1.40 -11.25
C THR A 242 19.07 -0.84 -10.11
N ALA A 243 20.35 -0.63 -10.37
CA ALA A 243 21.26 -0.01 -9.39
C ALA A 243 20.78 1.41 -8.97
N ASP A 244 20.20 2.15 -9.90
CA ASP A 244 19.69 3.50 -9.63
C ASP A 244 18.42 3.46 -8.76
N GLU A 245 17.47 2.57 -9.03
CA GLU A 245 16.29 2.40 -8.20
C GLU A 245 16.66 2.03 -6.76
N LEU A 246 17.59 1.08 -6.59
CA LEU A 246 18.07 0.68 -5.27
C LEU A 246 18.79 1.83 -4.56
N ARG A 247 19.63 2.57 -5.27
CA ARG A 247 20.35 3.71 -4.72
C ARG A 247 19.40 4.79 -4.22
N VAL A 248 18.39 5.15 -5.02
CA VAL A 248 17.41 6.17 -4.65
C VAL A 248 16.54 5.72 -3.49
N LEU A 249 16.05 4.47 -3.52
CA LEU A 249 15.23 3.92 -2.44
C LEU A 249 15.99 3.84 -1.12
N ARG A 250 17.22 3.33 -1.14
CA ARG A 250 18.08 3.20 0.04
C ARG A 250 18.49 4.55 0.62
N ASP A 251 18.76 5.55 -0.25
CA ASP A 251 19.01 6.92 0.18
C ASP A 251 17.78 7.52 0.86
N LEU A 252 16.59 7.32 0.31
CA LEU A 252 15.34 7.78 0.91
C LEU A 252 15.12 7.16 2.30
N HIS A 253 15.31 5.85 2.45
CA HIS A 253 15.23 5.17 3.75
C HIS A 253 16.27 5.69 4.74
N LYS A 254 17.53 5.83 4.30
CA LYS A 254 18.62 6.35 5.15
C LYS A 254 18.34 7.76 5.66
N ARG A 255 17.84 8.66 4.80
CA ARG A 255 17.44 10.02 5.20
C ARG A 255 16.32 9.99 6.22
N THR A 256 15.35 9.11 6.00
CA THR A 256 14.22 8.89 6.91
C THR A 256 14.69 8.41 8.29
N ASP A 257 15.55 7.40 8.35
CA ASP A 257 16.11 6.88 9.59
C ASP A 257 16.88 7.95 10.37
N ILE A 258 17.66 8.77 9.67
CA ILE A 258 18.42 9.87 10.31
C ILE A 258 17.48 10.93 10.86
N ALA A 259 16.48 11.36 10.10
CA ALA A 259 15.51 12.38 10.51
C ALA A 259 14.72 11.94 11.75
N HIS A 260 14.30 10.68 11.79
CA HIS A 260 13.46 10.16 12.87
C HIS A 260 14.24 9.53 14.05
N ALA A 261 15.57 9.40 13.96
CA ALA A 261 16.41 8.88 15.06
C ALA A 261 16.30 9.71 16.37
N GLY A 262 16.00 11.02 16.25
CA GLY A 262 15.74 11.92 17.38
C GLY A 262 14.42 11.66 18.07
N ASP A 263 13.36 11.38 17.32
CA ASP A 263 12.01 11.21 17.84
C ASP A 263 11.86 9.88 18.60
N ALA A 264 12.47 8.81 18.12
CA ALA A 264 12.49 7.53 18.82
C ALA A 264 13.12 7.62 20.22
N ARG A 265 14.08 8.56 20.43
CA ARG A 265 14.67 8.84 21.75
C ARG A 265 13.76 9.68 22.64
N ARG A 266 12.95 10.58 22.08
CA ARG A 266 11.98 11.39 22.85
C ARG A 266 10.85 10.52 23.39
N PHE A 267 10.28 9.63 22.59
CA PHE A 267 9.18 8.74 23.00
C PHE A 267 9.62 7.67 24.01
N ARG A 268 10.90 7.27 24.02
CA ARG A 268 11.45 6.35 25.04
C ARG A 268 11.70 7.01 26.41
N LYS A 269 11.81 8.35 26.47
CA LYS A 269 12.11 9.08 27.71
C LYS A 269 10.87 9.57 28.49
N THR A 270 9.68 9.52 27.90
CA THR A 270 8.44 9.85 28.63
C THR A 270 7.87 8.58 29.25
N PRO A 271 7.93 8.43 30.58
CA PRO A 271 7.22 7.33 31.25
C PRO A 271 5.73 7.48 30.93
N ARG A 272 5.07 6.40 30.55
CA ARG A 272 3.61 6.40 30.45
C ARG A 272 3.05 6.77 31.83
N PRO A 273 2.16 7.78 31.96
CA PRO A 273 1.53 8.08 33.25
C PRO A 273 0.82 6.81 33.73
N SER A 274 0.95 6.53 35.01
CA SER A 274 0.25 5.40 35.61
C SER A 274 -1.26 5.60 35.48
N LEU A 275 -2.01 4.49 35.44
CA LEU A 275 -3.48 4.53 35.36
C LEU A 275 -4.14 5.37 36.47
N GLU A 276 -3.45 5.53 37.61
CA GLU A 276 -3.89 6.40 38.71
C GLU A 276 -3.72 7.89 38.38
N GLN A 277 -2.65 8.26 37.69
CA GLN A 277 -2.42 9.66 37.25
C GLN A 277 -3.37 10.09 36.12
N ALA A 278 -3.79 9.17 35.29
CA ALA A 278 -4.77 9.44 34.22
C ALA A 278 -6.20 9.65 34.78
N ARG A 279 -6.52 9.09 35.96
CA ARG A 279 -7.83 9.27 36.62
C ARG A 279 -7.98 10.57 37.42
N SER A 280 -6.90 11.29 37.66
CA SER A 280 -6.93 12.56 38.38
C SER A 280 -7.10 13.80 37.49
N ILE A 281 -7.16 13.63 36.17
CA ILE A 281 -7.29 14.70 35.16
C ILE A 281 -8.66 14.66 34.45
N ALA A 282 -9.47 13.65 34.73
CA ALA A 282 -10.87 13.54 34.31
C ALA A 282 -11.78 13.95 35.50
#